data_d331a0358f294671f5faf99e1dc9314f
#
_entry.id   d331a0358f294671f5faf99e1dc9314f
#
_cell.length_a   1.000
_cell.length_b   1.000
_cell.length_c   1.000
_cell.angle_alpha   90.00
_cell.angle_beta   90.00
_cell.angle_gamma   90.00
#
_symmetry.space_group_name_H-M   'P 1'
#
loop_
_entity.id
_entity.type
_entity.pdbx_description
1 polymer ?
#
loop_
_entity_poly.entity_id
_entity_poly.type
_entity_poly.pdbx_seq_one_letter_code
_entity_poly.pdbx_strand_id
1 'polypeptide(L)'
;MVFKRLLGSGKGSGGIPLEIDTVLPDEPVPPGGLLSGEIVLRASDRDVHVRNVDMKLVANAPAAVGKSGEADTDSGDRIAHFRVTNLFTVRKGEETRVPLRFRLRWETPVSEVRGRQLDGVRLAAYTYVEADGITDRTDSDPLRITATPLHEALLDAFAAAGYSCRSAQIEDDYIPRTERHILYMRQAFRLVASLEASGQGRPQNMELYVHSNAVGAEIFLRRSGLTEKDWWQKPPALRHVAAHHEVGHVDFEARARQWIDEVAALPDKAVDDRVRVQYDLGSPRVWVDT
;
A
#
# COMPACT_ATOMS: atom_id res chain seq x y z
N MET A 1 -5.76 -12.35 -23.87
CA MET A 1 -4.53 -11.57 -24.20
C MET A 1 -4.96 -10.32 -24.94
N VAL A 2 -5.02 -9.20 -24.28
CA VAL A 2 -5.35 -7.91 -24.91
C VAL A 2 -4.13 -7.04 -24.84
N PHE A 3 -3.40 -6.94 -25.96
CA PHE A 3 -2.29 -6.00 -26.10
C PHE A 3 -2.87 -4.57 -26.08
N LYS A 4 -2.69 -3.84 -24.99
CA LYS A 4 -2.93 -2.40 -24.93
C LYS A 4 -1.76 -1.69 -25.58
N ARG A 5 -1.85 -1.44 -26.89
CA ARG A 5 -0.94 -0.54 -27.61
C ARG A 5 -1.14 0.89 -27.08
N LEU A 6 -0.26 1.37 -26.23
CA LEU A 6 -0.12 2.78 -25.92
C LEU A 6 0.89 3.41 -26.92
N LEU A 7 0.36 3.85 -28.04
CA LEU A 7 1.08 4.70 -29.00
C LEU A 7 1.14 6.12 -28.44
N GLY A 8 2.23 6.48 -27.77
CA GLY A 8 2.56 7.86 -27.47
C GLY A 8 3.00 8.59 -28.73
N SER A 9 2.14 9.41 -29.31
CA SER A 9 2.48 10.31 -30.42
C SER A 9 3.18 11.58 -29.92
N GLY A 10 4.48 11.53 -29.72
CA GLY A 10 5.34 12.71 -29.59
C GLY A 10 5.75 13.18 -30.98
N LYS A 11 5.41 14.42 -31.36
CA LYS A 11 5.93 15.09 -32.56
C LYS A 11 7.43 15.42 -32.38
N GLY A 12 8.29 14.46 -32.70
CA GLY A 12 9.69 14.61 -32.92
C GLY A 12 10.09 13.51 -33.90
N SER A 13 10.75 13.81 -34.98
CA SER A 13 11.11 12.90 -36.07
C SER A 13 12.22 11.91 -35.74
N GLY A 14 12.40 11.54 -34.49
CA GLY A 14 13.25 10.45 -34.01
C GLY A 14 12.39 9.40 -33.33
N GLY A 15 12.43 8.14 -33.81
CA GLY A 15 11.72 7.01 -33.15
C GLY A 15 12.15 6.88 -31.69
N ILE A 16 11.26 6.32 -30.87
CA ILE A 16 11.57 6.01 -29.47
C ILE A 16 12.67 4.93 -29.47
N PRO A 17 13.89 5.22 -29.01
CA PRO A 17 15.01 4.28 -29.15
C PRO A 17 14.86 3.03 -28.29
N LEU A 18 14.08 3.12 -27.17
CA LEU A 18 13.78 2.01 -26.26
C LEU A 18 12.32 2.06 -25.85
N GLU A 19 11.58 1.01 -26.14
CA GLU A 19 10.23 0.76 -25.61
C GLU A 19 10.30 -0.13 -24.39
N ILE A 20 9.42 0.11 -23.40
CA ILE A 20 9.29 -0.65 -22.18
C ILE A 20 7.85 -1.08 -22.03
N ASP A 21 7.65 -2.33 -21.63
CA ASP A 21 6.33 -2.90 -21.30
C ASP A 21 6.51 -3.83 -20.11
N THR A 22 5.87 -3.52 -19.00
CA THR A 22 5.91 -4.36 -17.78
C THR A 22 4.68 -5.23 -17.74
N VAL A 23 4.89 -6.53 -17.72
CA VAL A 23 3.82 -7.52 -17.71
C VAL A 23 3.70 -8.12 -16.32
N LEU A 24 2.66 -7.72 -15.60
CA LEU A 24 2.29 -8.26 -14.29
C LEU A 24 1.15 -9.27 -14.44
N PRO A 25 0.99 -10.22 -13.49
CA PRO A 25 -0.14 -11.16 -13.53
C PRO A 25 -1.47 -10.45 -13.27
N ASP A 26 -2.51 -10.91 -13.92
CA ASP A 26 -3.88 -10.44 -13.66
C ASP A 26 -4.39 -10.86 -12.27
N GLU A 27 -3.84 -11.94 -11.72
CA GLU A 27 -4.21 -12.42 -10.40
C GLU A 27 -3.62 -11.53 -9.30
N PRO A 28 -4.43 -11.13 -8.31
CA PRO A 28 -3.95 -10.31 -7.21
C PRO A 28 -3.02 -11.09 -6.27
N VAL A 29 -2.03 -10.40 -5.73
CA VAL A 29 -1.01 -11.00 -4.84
C VAL A 29 -1.28 -10.55 -3.40
N PRO A 30 -1.28 -11.43 -2.40
CA PRO A 30 -1.43 -11.00 -1.00
C PRO A 30 -0.14 -10.38 -0.43
N PRO A 31 -0.20 -9.58 0.64
CA PRO A 31 0.95 -9.19 1.43
C PRO A 31 1.79 -10.42 1.83
N GLY A 32 3.12 -10.32 1.79
CA GLY A 32 4.02 -11.47 1.99
C GLY A 32 4.07 -12.45 0.82
N GLY A 33 3.24 -12.29 -0.21
CA GLY A 33 3.20 -13.11 -1.41
C GLY A 33 4.35 -12.85 -2.37
N LEU A 34 4.43 -13.64 -3.43
CA LEU A 34 5.43 -13.51 -4.46
C LEU A 34 4.84 -12.78 -5.67
N LEU A 35 5.32 -11.56 -5.93
CA LEU A 35 5.02 -10.86 -7.18
C LEU A 35 6.01 -11.35 -8.24
N SER A 36 5.47 -11.87 -9.34
CA SER A 36 6.24 -12.32 -10.49
C SER A 36 5.70 -11.68 -11.76
N GLY A 37 6.55 -11.54 -12.76
CA GLY A 37 6.21 -10.92 -14.04
C GLY A 37 7.44 -10.83 -14.90
N GLU A 38 7.41 -9.95 -15.90
CA GLU A 38 8.55 -9.66 -16.75
C GLU A 38 8.53 -8.21 -17.23
N ILE A 39 9.68 -7.66 -17.50
CA ILE A 39 9.86 -6.38 -18.21
C ILE A 39 10.36 -6.69 -19.60
N VAL A 40 9.62 -6.23 -20.59
CA VAL A 40 9.94 -6.40 -22.01
C VAL A 40 10.54 -5.10 -22.52
N LEU A 41 11.77 -5.18 -23.02
CA LEU A 41 12.53 -4.05 -23.55
C LEU A 41 12.78 -4.28 -25.05
N ARG A 42 12.48 -3.28 -25.88
CA ARG A 42 12.70 -3.33 -27.34
C ARG A 42 13.50 -2.13 -27.80
N ALA A 43 14.64 -2.36 -28.41
CA ALA A 43 15.43 -1.33 -29.06
C ALA A 43 15.05 -1.21 -30.54
N SER A 44 14.63 -0.02 -30.99
CA SER A 44 14.09 0.14 -32.36
C SER A 44 15.15 0.45 -33.40
N ASP A 45 16.04 1.41 -33.13
CA ASP A 45 16.91 2.02 -34.18
C ASP A 45 18.40 1.82 -33.95
N ARG A 46 18.83 1.51 -32.74
CA ARG A 46 20.22 1.29 -32.35
C ARG A 46 20.30 0.36 -31.15
N ASP A 47 21.52 -0.12 -30.88
CA ASP A 47 21.80 -0.80 -29.62
C ASP A 47 21.63 0.18 -28.44
N VAL A 48 21.04 -0.28 -27.36
CA VAL A 48 20.81 0.51 -26.14
C VAL A 48 21.51 -0.15 -24.96
N HIS A 49 22.44 0.54 -24.35
CA HIS A 49 23.13 0.08 -23.16
C HIS A 49 22.33 0.48 -21.93
N VAL A 50 21.65 -0.48 -21.31
CA VAL A 50 20.87 -0.29 -20.09
C VAL A 50 21.83 -0.31 -18.91
N ARG A 51 21.75 0.73 -18.06
CA ARG A 51 22.52 0.83 -16.82
C ARG A 51 21.80 0.20 -15.66
N ASN A 52 20.50 0.50 -15.52
CA ASN A 52 19.68 0.05 -14.42
C ASN A 52 18.26 -0.20 -14.90
N VAL A 53 17.65 -1.22 -14.29
CA VAL A 53 16.19 -1.42 -14.30
C VAL A 53 15.74 -1.51 -12.85
N ASP A 54 14.92 -0.55 -12.46
CA ASP A 54 14.35 -0.48 -11.12
C ASP A 54 12.82 -0.59 -11.17
N MET A 55 12.22 -1.11 -10.11
CA MET A 55 10.78 -1.10 -9.90
C MET A 55 10.43 -0.44 -8.57
N LYS A 56 9.50 0.49 -8.60
CA LYS A 56 8.91 1.11 -7.40
C LYS A 56 7.45 0.67 -7.28
N LEU A 57 7.02 0.28 -6.09
CA LEU A 57 5.61 0.13 -5.78
C LEU A 57 5.14 1.40 -5.08
N VAL A 58 4.04 1.96 -5.56
CA VAL A 58 3.53 3.27 -5.12
C VAL A 58 2.06 3.16 -4.77
N ALA A 59 1.67 3.87 -3.72
CA ALA A 59 0.27 4.08 -3.40
C ALA A 59 -0.17 5.48 -3.85
N ASN A 60 -1.48 5.63 -4.05
CA ASN A 60 -2.13 6.90 -4.38
C ASN A 60 -1.55 7.60 -5.62
N ALA A 61 -0.94 6.81 -6.50
CA ALA A 61 -0.41 7.32 -7.76
C ALA A 61 -1.52 8.02 -8.57
N PRO A 62 -1.22 9.14 -9.25
CA PRO A 62 -2.16 9.81 -10.12
C PRO A 62 -2.70 8.85 -11.18
N ALA A 63 -4.01 8.91 -11.48
CA ALA A 63 -4.69 8.01 -12.41
C ALA A 63 -4.23 8.17 -13.89
N ALA A 64 -3.32 9.09 -14.17
CA ALA A 64 -2.89 9.43 -15.51
C ALA A 64 -1.35 9.35 -15.63
N VAL A 65 -0.83 8.15 -15.79
CA VAL A 65 0.48 7.99 -16.39
C VAL A 65 0.30 7.21 -17.67
N GLY A 66 0.00 7.94 -18.71
CA GLY A 66 -0.23 7.41 -20.05
C GLY A 66 0.19 8.37 -21.14
N LYS A 67 1.13 9.26 -20.86
CA LYS A 67 1.75 10.09 -21.90
C LYS A 67 3.20 10.38 -21.52
N SER A 68 4.06 9.83 -22.34
CA SER A 68 5.47 10.18 -22.54
C SER A 68 5.85 11.57 -22.03
N GLY A 69 6.77 11.62 -21.11
CA GLY A 69 7.46 12.81 -20.68
C GLY A 69 7.38 12.91 -19.17
N GLU A 70 8.53 12.79 -18.52
CA GLU A 70 8.79 13.14 -17.12
C GLU A 70 7.59 12.88 -16.19
N ALA A 71 7.24 11.61 -16.03
CA ALA A 71 6.38 11.23 -14.93
C ALA A 71 7.17 11.59 -13.67
N ASP A 72 6.66 12.56 -12.91
CA ASP A 72 7.13 12.81 -11.57
C ASP A 72 6.93 11.51 -10.76
N THR A 73 7.98 10.66 -10.82
CA THR A 73 8.00 9.35 -10.16
C THR A 73 8.04 9.50 -8.64
N ASP A 74 8.13 10.73 -8.14
CA ASP A 74 8.05 11.08 -6.73
C ASP A 74 6.63 11.50 -6.30
N SER A 75 5.68 11.65 -7.24
CA SER A 75 4.29 11.96 -6.92
C SER A 75 3.51 10.71 -6.53
N GLY A 76 3.74 10.21 -5.36
CA GLY A 76 3.03 9.07 -4.78
C GLY A 76 3.79 8.52 -3.58
N ASP A 77 3.02 7.88 -2.70
CA ASP A 77 3.59 7.31 -1.49
C ASP A 77 4.35 6.03 -1.83
N ARG A 78 5.68 6.08 -1.76
CA ARG A 78 6.53 4.93 -2.08
C ARG A 78 6.43 3.82 -1.05
N ILE A 79 5.88 2.68 -1.46
CA ILE A 79 5.74 1.47 -0.63
C ILE A 79 7.04 0.64 -0.63
N ALA A 80 7.63 0.45 -1.80
CA ALA A 80 8.83 -0.37 -1.97
C ALA A 80 9.64 0.06 -3.19
N HIS A 81 10.93 -0.28 -3.19
CA HIS A 81 11.84 -0.09 -4.31
C HIS A 81 12.71 -1.33 -4.47
N PHE A 82 12.80 -1.84 -5.67
CA PHE A 82 13.57 -3.03 -6.02
C PHE A 82 14.49 -2.72 -7.19
N ARG A 83 15.77 -3.08 -7.06
CA ARG A 83 16.68 -3.18 -8.19
C ARG A 83 16.40 -4.52 -8.90
N VAL A 84 15.96 -4.46 -10.17
CA VAL A 84 15.62 -5.64 -10.96
C VAL A 84 16.86 -6.23 -11.60
N THR A 85 17.60 -5.41 -12.33
CA THR A 85 18.85 -5.82 -12.98
C THR A 85 19.75 -4.62 -13.29
N ASN A 86 21.00 -4.89 -13.68
CA ASN A 86 22.00 -3.89 -14.04
C ASN A 86 22.73 -4.29 -15.32
N LEU A 87 23.29 -3.30 -16.02
CA LEU A 87 24.32 -3.40 -17.05
C LEU A 87 24.14 -4.53 -18.07
N PHE A 88 23.30 -4.28 -19.06
CA PHE A 88 23.17 -5.14 -20.24
C PHE A 88 22.87 -4.31 -21.49
N THR A 89 22.90 -4.95 -22.64
CA THR A 89 22.61 -4.30 -23.92
C THR A 89 21.40 -4.93 -24.56
N VAL A 90 20.44 -4.10 -24.93
CA VAL A 90 19.34 -4.47 -25.83
C VAL A 90 19.81 -4.12 -27.25
N ARG A 91 19.96 -5.13 -28.12
CA ARG A 91 20.43 -4.92 -29.50
C ARG A 91 19.31 -4.34 -30.35
N LYS A 92 19.73 -3.59 -31.38
CA LYS A 92 18.81 -3.03 -32.36
C LYS A 92 17.89 -4.10 -32.97
N GLY A 93 16.59 -3.82 -32.93
CA GLY A 93 15.55 -4.72 -33.46
C GLY A 93 15.27 -5.95 -32.61
N GLU A 94 15.96 -6.13 -31.49
CA GLU A 94 15.75 -7.24 -30.57
C GLU A 94 14.83 -6.88 -29.41
N GLU A 95 14.18 -7.90 -28.88
CA GLU A 95 13.40 -7.87 -27.65
C GLU A 95 14.18 -8.60 -26.55
N THR A 96 14.35 -7.95 -25.42
CA THR A 96 14.96 -8.54 -24.21
C THR A 96 13.90 -8.63 -23.12
N ARG A 97 13.76 -9.80 -22.50
CA ARG A 97 12.82 -10.04 -21.39
C ARG A 97 13.60 -10.18 -20.09
N VAL A 98 13.28 -9.35 -19.13
CA VAL A 98 13.88 -9.36 -17.79
C VAL A 98 12.85 -9.91 -16.81
N PRO A 99 13.07 -11.09 -16.22
CA PRO A 99 12.11 -11.66 -15.29
C PRO A 99 12.05 -10.86 -13.99
N LEU A 100 10.83 -10.68 -13.50
CA LEU A 100 10.53 -10.11 -12.20
C LEU A 100 10.17 -11.21 -11.22
N ARG A 101 10.80 -11.20 -10.05
CA ARG A 101 10.43 -12.13 -8.97
C ARG A 101 10.89 -11.58 -7.64
N PHE A 102 9.97 -11.02 -6.85
CA PHE A 102 10.28 -10.56 -5.51
C PHE A 102 9.10 -10.78 -4.55
N ARG A 103 9.42 -10.98 -3.29
CA ARG A 103 8.43 -11.15 -2.25
C ARG A 103 7.97 -9.79 -1.74
N LEU A 104 6.66 -9.58 -1.77
CA LEU A 104 6.06 -8.41 -1.15
C LEU A 104 6.28 -8.42 0.37
N ARG A 105 6.40 -7.25 0.95
CA ARG A 105 6.43 -7.12 2.41
C ARG A 105 5.05 -7.46 2.98
N TRP A 106 5.03 -7.95 4.21
CA TRP A 106 3.78 -8.25 4.91
C TRP A 106 2.94 -6.99 5.19
N GLU A 107 3.59 -5.85 5.28
CA GLU A 107 2.96 -4.54 5.51
C GLU A 107 2.51 -3.86 4.21
N THR A 108 2.66 -4.52 3.06
CA THR A 108 2.18 -3.97 1.78
C THR A 108 0.69 -3.70 1.87
N PRO A 109 0.22 -2.48 1.54
CA PRO A 109 -1.19 -2.14 1.60
C PRO A 109 -2.05 -3.04 0.70
N VAL A 110 -3.25 -3.34 1.15
CA VAL A 110 -4.25 -4.14 0.45
C VAL A 110 -5.11 -3.22 -0.40
N SER A 111 -5.23 -3.50 -1.69
CA SER A 111 -6.10 -2.73 -2.59
C SER A 111 -7.48 -3.35 -2.79
N GLU A 112 -7.64 -4.65 -2.49
CA GLU A 112 -8.93 -5.33 -2.64
C GLU A 112 -9.19 -6.34 -1.52
N VAL A 113 -10.47 -6.50 -1.19
CA VAL A 113 -10.97 -7.47 -0.22
C VAL A 113 -12.04 -8.31 -0.92
N ARG A 114 -11.89 -9.63 -0.93
CA ARG A 114 -12.82 -10.56 -1.63
C ARG A 114 -13.10 -10.16 -3.08
N GLY A 115 -12.08 -9.76 -3.80
CA GLY A 115 -12.17 -9.32 -5.19
C GLY A 115 -12.86 -7.96 -5.40
N ARG A 116 -13.18 -7.22 -4.34
CA ARG A 116 -13.71 -5.87 -4.42
C ARG A 116 -12.62 -4.85 -4.13
N GLN A 117 -12.42 -3.92 -5.05
CA GLN A 117 -11.53 -2.79 -4.85
C GLN A 117 -11.96 -1.97 -3.63
N LEU A 118 -11.01 -1.61 -2.78
CA LEU A 118 -11.22 -0.66 -1.68
C LEU A 118 -11.20 0.77 -2.20
N ASP A 119 -12.23 1.54 -1.87
CA ASP A 119 -12.25 2.97 -2.16
C ASP A 119 -11.11 3.68 -1.42
N GLY A 120 -10.45 4.62 -2.11
CA GLY A 120 -9.34 5.40 -1.55
C GLY A 120 -7.97 4.72 -1.61
N VAL A 121 -7.86 3.50 -2.15
CA VAL A 121 -6.58 2.81 -2.32
C VAL A 121 -6.32 2.52 -3.79
N ARG A 122 -5.24 3.08 -4.32
CA ARG A 122 -4.74 2.79 -5.67
C ARG A 122 -3.27 2.45 -5.56
N LEU A 123 -2.90 1.30 -6.10
CA LEU A 123 -1.52 0.83 -6.11
C LEU A 123 -1.05 0.70 -7.55
N ALA A 124 0.20 1.05 -7.79
CA ALA A 124 0.84 0.88 -9.09
C ALA A 124 2.27 0.38 -8.94
N ALA A 125 2.73 -0.34 -9.95
CA ALA A 125 4.12 -0.68 -10.15
C ALA A 125 4.70 0.25 -11.24
N TYR A 126 5.75 0.98 -10.90
CA TYR A 126 6.49 1.82 -11.83
C TYR A 126 7.81 1.16 -12.15
N THR A 127 8.00 0.86 -13.42
CA THR A 127 9.29 0.41 -13.95
C THR A 127 10.07 1.62 -14.45
N TYR A 128 11.30 1.70 -14.03
CA TYR A 128 12.21 2.77 -14.39
C TYR A 128 13.48 2.20 -15.02
N VAL A 129 13.83 2.70 -16.20
CA VAL A 129 15.00 2.22 -16.95
C VAL A 129 15.93 3.40 -17.26
N GLU A 130 17.14 3.32 -16.73
CA GLU A 130 18.24 4.20 -17.09
C GLU A 130 19.09 3.56 -18.20
N ALA A 131 19.38 4.30 -19.25
CA ALA A 131 20.23 3.84 -20.34
C ALA A 131 21.07 4.94 -20.95
N ASP A 132 22.19 4.56 -21.59
CA ASP A 132 23.13 5.51 -22.15
C ASP A 132 22.59 6.24 -23.37
N GLY A 133 22.73 7.57 -23.35
CA GLY A 133 22.40 8.42 -24.48
C GLY A 133 20.93 8.50 -24.85
N ILE A 134 20.02 8.13 -23.91
CA ILE A 134 18.59 8.32 -24.04
C ILE A 134 18.05 8.90 -22.74
N THR A 135 16.90 9.58 -22.84
CA THR A 135 16.16 10.00 -21.67
C THR A 135 15.62 8.77 -20.95
N ASP A 136 15.65 8.78 -19.61
CA ASP A 136 15.11 7.73 -18.78
C ASP A 136 13.69 7.38 -19.18
N ARG A 137 13.39 6.09 -19.15
CA ARG A 137 12.10 5.54 -19.56
C ARG A 137 11.36 4.98 -18.38
N THR A 138 10.06 5.20 -18.37
CA THR A 138 9.16 4.69 -17.34
C THR A 138 7.97 3.99 -17.95
N ASP A 139 7.49 2.98 -17.24
CA ASP A 139 6.23 2.31 -17.49
C ASP A 139 5.46 2.19 -16.17
N SER A 140 4.13 2.12 -16.23
CA SER A 140 3.29 2.10 -15.04
C SER A 140 2.10 1.18 -15.22
N ASP A 141 2.01 0.19 -14.33
CA ASP A 141 0.94 -0.79 -14.32
C ASP A 141 0.15 -0.78 -13.02
N PRO A 142 -1.17 -0.94 -13.10
CA PRO A 142 -1.98 -1.14 -11.91
C PRO A 142 -1.53 -2.38 -11.15
N LEU A 143 -1.39 -2.26 -9.83
CA LEU A 143 -1.03 -3.36 -8.96
C LEU A 143 -2.23 -3.75 -8.10
N ARG A 144 -2.57 -5.04 -8.09
CA ARG A 144 -3.67 -5.58 -7.29
C ARG A 144 -3.10 -6.39 -6.14
N ILE A 145 -3.38 -5.93 -4.91
CA ILE A 145 -2.97 -6.61 -3.67
C ILE A 145 -4.22 -7.05 -2.94
N THR A 146 -4.44 -8.36 -2.87
CA THR A 146 -5.61 -8.92 -2.18
C THR A 146 -5.39 -9.05 -0.69
N ALA A 147 -6.48 -8.98 0.07
CA ALA A 147 -6.47 -9.23 1.51
C ALA A 147 -5.99 -10.66 1.83
N THR A 148 -5.26 -10.83 2.93
CA THR A 148 -4.98 -12.16 3.46
C THR A 148 -6.24 -12.73 4.15
N PRO A 149 -6.34 -14.06 4.36
CA PRO A 149 -7.46 -14.65 5.11
C PRO A 149 -7.69 -14.02 6.49
N LEU A 150 -6.61 -13.56 7.16
CA LEU A 150 -6.72 -12.88 8.45
C LEU A 150 -7.37 -11.49 8.30
N HIS A 151 -6.99 -10.70 7.27
CA HIS A 151 -7.67 -9.44 6.99
C HIS A 151 -9.15 -9.65 6.73
N GLU A 152 -9.51 -10.65 5.92
CA GLU A 152 -10.91 -10.96 5.61
C GLU A 152 -11.69 -11.38 6.85
N ALA A 153 -11.13 -12.27 7.68
CA ALA A 153 -11.76 -12.73 8.91
C ALA A 153 -12.01 -11.56 9.88
N LEU A 154 -11.06 -10.65 10.01
CA LEU A 154 -11.22 -9.45 10.85
C LEU A 154 -12.33 -8.53 10.31
N LEU A 155 -12.29 -8.21 9.00
CA LEU A 155 -13.29 -7.32 8.40
C LEU A 155 -14.70 -7.90 8.45
N ASP A 156 -14.84 -9.23 8.28
CA ASP A 156 -16.12 -9.92 8.44
C ASP A 156 -16.62 -9.88 9.87
N ALA A 157 -15.74 -10.08 10.84
CA ALA A 157 -16.08 -10.00 12.26
C ALA A 157 -16.60 -8.61 12.63
N PHE A 158 -15.96 -7.55 12.14
CA PHE A 158 -16.46 -6.19 12.31
C PHE A 158 -17.81 -5.99 11.59
N ALA A 159 -17.97 -6.53 10.38
CA ALA A 159 -19.24 -6.46 9.65
C ALA A 159 -20.37 -7.16 10.40
N ALA A 160 -20.13 -8.35 10.96
CA ALA A 160 -21.08 -9.08 11.82
C ALA A 160 -21.41 -8.32 13.13
N ALA A 161 -20.44 -7.54 13.63
CA ALA A 161 -20.65 -6.64 14.78
C ALA A 161 -21.31 -5.30 14.40
N GLY A 162 -21.74 -5.12 13.15
CA GLY A 162 -22.46 -3.95 12.66
C GLY A 162 -21.58 -2.85 12.06
N TYR A 163 -20.31 -3.11 11.76
CA TYR A 163 -19.38 -2.14 11.17
C TYR A 163 -18.90 -2.57 9.79
N SER A 164 -19.32 -1.88 8.75
CA SER A 164 -18.91 -2.16 7.38
C SER A 164 -17.63 -1.43 7.01
N CYS A 165 -16.78 -2.09 6.22
CA CYS A 165 -15.60 -1.50 5.61
C CYS A 165 -15.77 -1.47 4.08
N ARG A 166 -15.73 -0.28 3.47
CA ARG A 166 -15.76 -0.11 2.00
C ARG A 166 -14.56 0.66 1.49
N SER A 167 -13.86 1.38 2.36
CA SER A 167 -12.75 2.23 2.01
C SER A 167 -11.59 2.05 2.97
N ALA A 168 -10.41 2.37 2.47
CA ALA A 168 -9.22 2.51 3.30
C ALA A 168 -8.42 3.71 2.82
N GLN A 169 -7.56 4.23 3.67
CA GLN A 169 -6.64 5.30 3.35
C GLN A 169 -5.22 4.82 3.63
N ILE A 170 -4.29 5.28 2.82
CA ILE A 170 -2.87 5.12 3.09
C ILE A 170 -2.39 6.45 3.64
N GLU A 171 -1.89 6.42 4.85
CA GLU A 171 -1.53 7.61 5.62
C GLU A 171 -0.07 7.54 6.02
N ASP A 172 0.61 8.68 5.92
CA ASP A 172 1.86 8.93 6.63
C ASP A 172 1.49 9.35 8.05
N ASP A 173 1.09 8.37 8.85
CA ASP A 173 0.55 8.60 10.17
C ASP A 173 1.23 7.74 11.23
N TYR A 174 1.15 8.25 12.44
CA TYR A 174 1.67 7.64 13.64
C TYR A 174 0.55 7.00 14.47
N ILE A 175 0.74 5.74 14.87
CA ILE A 175 -0.07 5.11 15.90
C ILE A 175 0.71 5.23 17.22
N PRO A 176 0.23 6.00 18.21
CA PRO A 176 0.91 6.16 19.48
C PRO A 176 1.24 4.81 20.12
N ARG A 177 2.43 4.71 20.74
CA ARG A 177 2.93 3.50 21.42
C ARG A 177 3.26 2.31 20.53
N THR A 178 3.43 2.51 19.22
CA THR A 178 4.01 1.49 18.36
C THR A 178 5.49 1.74 18.19
N GLU A 179 6.33 0.82 18.63
CA GLU A 179 7.79 0.96 18.53
C GLU A 179 8.35 0.59 17.14
N ARG A 180 7.50 0.12 16.22
CA ARG A 180 7.93 -0.40 14.92
C ARG A 180 7.54 0.54 13.79
N HIS A 181 8.53 1.23 13.27
CA HIS A 181 8.42 2.08 12.08
C HIS A 181 9.16 1.45 10.89
N ILE A 182 8.61 0.38 10.34
CA ILE A 182 9.25 -0.29 9.20
C ILE A 182 8.78 0.32 7.88
N LEU A 183 7.57 0.84 7.82
CA LEU A 183 7.08 1.66 6.72
C LEU A 183 6.58 2.99 7.25
N TYR A 184 6.93 4.07 6.55
CA TYR A 184 6.44 5.42 6.85
C TYR A 184 4.93 5.55 6.57
N MET A 185 4.32 4.57 5.91
CA MET A 185 2.93 4.59 5.51
C MET A 185 2.15 3.45 6.15
N ARG A 186 0.90 3.73 6.49
CA ARG A 186 -0.03 2.80 7.10
C ARG A 186 -1.36 2.81 6.40
N GLN A 187 -1.95 1.64 6.31
CA GLN A 187 -3.30 1.49 5.82
C GLN A 187 -4.30 1.53 6.96
N ALA A 188 -5.18 2.51 6.94
CA ALA A 188 -6.33 2.63 7.82
C ALA A 188 -7.59 2.14 7.09
N PHE A 189 -8.15 1.00 7.49
CA PHE A 189 -9.46 0.56 7.05
C PHE A 189 -10.54 1.38 7.77
N ARG A 190 -11.44 2.00 7.01
CA ARG A 190 -12.53 2.82 7.55
C ARG A 190 -13.73 1.95 7.88
N LEU A 191 -14.02 1.80 9.17
CA LEU A 191 -15.16 1.06 9.69
C LEU A 191 -16.29 2.03 10.00
N VAL A 192 -17.47 1.80 9.40
CA VAL A 192 -18.66 2.63 9.56
C VAL A 192 -19.77 1.82 10.20
N ALA A 193 -20.29 2.29 11.32
CA ALA A 193 -21.39 1.66 12.04
C ALA A 193 -22.69 1.68 11.22
N SER A 194 -23.48 0.60 11.30
CA SER A 194 -24.88 0.60 10.91
C SER A 194 -25.70 1.51 11.84
N LEU A 195 -26.89 1.90 11.42
CA LEU A 195 -27.80 2.70 12.27
C LEU A 195 -28.10 2.03 13.63
N GLU A 196 -28.21 0.71 13.63
CA GLU A 196 -28.47 -0.06 14.85
C GLU A 196 -27.25 -0.07 15.79
N ALA A 197 -26.04 -0.21 15.23
CA ALA A 197 -24.81 -0.24 16.01
C ALA A 197 -24.49 1.15 16.63
N SER A 198 -24.73 2.24 15.90
CA SER A 198 -24.46 3.60 16.35
C SER A 198 -25.38 4.07 17.50
N GLY A 199 -26.58 3.49 17.63
CA GLY A 199 -27.56 3.83 18.67
C GLY A 199 -27.21 3.37 20.09
N GLN A 200 -26.12 2.61 20.28
CA GLN A 200 -25.75 1.95 21.55
C GLN A 200 -24.60 2.67 22.30
N GLY A 201 -24.36 3.93 22.04
CA GLY A 201 -23.22 4.67 22.63
C GLY A 201 -21.85 4.28 22.05
N ARG A 202 -21.83 3.49 20.98
CA ARG A 202 -20.63 3.05 20.28
C ARG A 202 -20.18 4.10 19.26
N PRO A 203 -18.89 4.14 18.90
CA PRO A 203 -18.38 5.06 17.89
C PRO A 203 -19.06 4.86 16.54
N GLN A 204 -19.46 5.95 15.87
CA GLN A 204 -20.04 5.87 14.53
C GLN A 204 -19.00 5.44 13.49
N ASN A 205 -17.77 5.90 13.65
CA ASN A 205 -16.66 5.61 12.76
C ASN A 205 -15.45 5.15 13.56
N MET A 206 -14.74 4.16 13.04
CA MET A 206 -13.47 3.68 13.59
C MET A 206 -12.44 3.47 12.49
N GLU A 207 -11.18 3.46 12.87
CA GLU A 207 -10.04 3.12 12.04
C GLU A 207 -9.43 1.83 12.56
N LEU A 208 -9.28 0.88 11.64
CA LEU A 208 -8.63 -0.40 11.87
C LEU A 208 -7.31 -0.43 11.11
N TYR A 209 -6.22 -0.70 11.81
CA TYR A 209 -4.89 -0.92 11.24
C TYR A 209 -4.51 -2.36 11.47
N VAL A 210 -4.00 -3.03 10.43
CA VAL A 210 -3.58 -4.44 10.49
C VAL A 210 -2.13 -4.53 10.05
N HIS A 211 -1.24 -4.62 11.01
CA HIS A 211 0.20 -4.76 10.76
C HIS A 211 0.57 -6.22 10.70
N SER A 212 0.53 -6.77 9.50
CA SER A 212 0.80 -8.18 9.27
C SER A 212 2.29 -8.52 9.33
N ASN A 213 2.56 -9.76 9.67
CA ASN A 213 3.87 -10.41 9.58
C ASN A 213 3.66 -11.90 9.24
N ALA A 214 4.72 -12.70 9.21
CA ALA A 214 4.64 -14.11 8.85
C ALA A 214 3.85 -15.01 9.83
N VAL A 215 3.62 -14.54 11.06
CA VAL A 215 2.91 -15.30 12.12
C VAL A 215 1.47 -14.86 12.25
N GLY A 216 1.19 -13.56 12.08
CA GLY A 216 -0.12 -12.98 12.29
C GLY A 216 -0.11 -11.48 12.05
N ALA A 217 -0.84 -10.75 12.89
CA ALA A 217 -0.89 -9.30 12.82
C ALA A 217 -1.00 -8.66 14.22
N GLU A 218 -0.41 -7.47 14.34
CA GLU A 218 -0.79 -6.50 15.35
C GLU A 218 -1.95 -5.67 14.80
N ILE A 219 -3.00 -5.54 15.58
CA ILE A 219 -4.25 -4.90 15.21
C ILE A 219 -4.41 -3.68 16.08
N PHE A 220 -4.60 -2.51 15.46
CA PHE A 220 -4.88 -1.29 16.19
C PHE A 220 -6.26 -0.78 15.80
N LEU A 221 -7.06 -0.45 16.80
CA LEU A 221 -8.42 0.05 16.63
C LEU A 221 -8.57 1.35 17.42
N ARG A 222 -9.10 2.39 16.76
CA ARG A 222 -9.40 3.68 17.38
C ARG A 222 -10.68 4.29 16.84
N ARG A 223 -11.25 5.25 17.56
CA ARG A 223 -12.31 6.11 17.03
C ARG A 223 -11.79 6.97 15.90
N SER A 224 -12.63 7.24 14.90
CA SER A 224 -12.36 8.13 13.78
C SER A 224 -13.44 9.19 13.65
N GLY A 225 -13.18 10.23 12.85
CA GLY A 225 -14.18 11.26 12.51
C GLY A 225 -14.05 12.56 13.27
N LEU A 226 -13.03 12.72 14.07
CA LEU A 226 -12.67 14.06 14.56
C LEU A 226 -11.94 14.79 13.44
N THR A 227 -12.30 16.06 13.19
CA THR A 227 -11.64 16.93 12.21
C THR A 227 -10.21 17.19 12.69
N GLU A 228 -9.28 16.47 12.11
CA GLU A 228 -7.91 16.43 12.61
C GLU A 228 -7.05 17.42 11.87
N LYS A 229 -6.85 18.59 12.46
CA LYS A 229 -5.75 19.45 12.05
C LYS A 229 -4.43 19.06 12.72
N ASP A 230 -4.53 18.33 13.83
CA ASP A 230 -3.38 18.06 14.70
C ASP A 230 -3.30 16.57 14.99
N TRP A 231 -2.33 15.88 14.40
CA TRP A 231 -2.10 14.44 14.52
C TRP A 231 -1.92 13.96 15.99
N TRP A 232 -1.42 14.83 16.88
CA TRP A 232 -1.28 14.56 18.32
C TRP A 232 -2.59 14.57 19.12
N GLN A 233 -3.70 15.01 18.51
CA GLN A 233 -5.02 15.01 19.13
C GLN A 233 -5.85 13.77 18.76
N LYS A 234 -5.26 12.84 18.02
CA LYS A 234 -5.97 11.62 17.62
C LYS A 234 -6.35 10.78 18.83
N PRO A 235 -7.54 10.15 18.82
CA PRO A 235 -7.95 9.26 19.88
C PRO A 235 -6.92 8.14 20.10
N PRO A 236 -6.77 7.66 21.35
CA PRO A 236 -5.89 6.56 21.62
C PRO A 236 -6.32 5.31 20.86
N ALA A 237 -5.35 4.55 20.36
CA ALA A 237 -5.60 3.27 19.73
C ALA A 237 -5.40 2.12 20.72
N LEU A 238 -6.31 1.16 20.71
CA LEU A 238 -6.14 -0.13 21.39
C LEU A 238 -5.33 -1.07 20.52
N ARG A 239 -4.43 -1.81 21.13
CA ARG A 239 -3.59 -2.80 20.47
C ARG A 239 -4.05 -4.21 20.83
N HIS A 240 -4.32 -5.00 19.79
CA HIS A 240 -4.63 -6.42 19.88
C HIS A 240 -3.68 -7.21 18.98
N VAL A 241 -3.73 -8.53 19.09
CA VAL A 241 -2.95 -9.44 18.24
C VAL A 241 -3.83 -10.58 17.76
N ALA A 242 -3.58 -11.06 16.55
CA ALA A 242 -4.19 -12.26 16.01
C ALA A 242 -3.18 -13.01 15.14
N ALA A 243 -3.22 -14.35 15.18
CA ALA A 243 -2.34 -15.18 14.41
C ALA A 243 -3.06 -15.72 13.15
N HIS A 244 -2.31 -15.98 12.07
CA HIS A 244 -2.89 -16.53 10.84
C HIS A 244 -3.60 -17.87 11.06
N HIS A 245 -3.07 -18.71 11.94
CA HIS A 245 -3.67 -20.01 12.24
C HIS A 245 -4.95 -19.95 13.07
N GLU A 246 -5.29 -18.79 13.63
CA GLU A 246 -6.56 -18.61 14.37
C GLU A 246 -7.78 -18.48 13.42
N VAL A 247 -7.53 -18.18 12.13
CA VAL A 247 -8.61 -18.08 11.13
C VAL A 247 -9.33 -19.43 10.99
N GLY A 248 -10.65 -19.41 11.19
CA GLY A 248 -11.49 -20.61 11.21
C GLY A 248 -11.48 -21.40 12.53
N HIS A 249 -10.67 -21.02 13.51
CA HIS A 249 -10.57 -21.71 14.81
C HIS A 249 -10.98 -20.84 16.00
N VAL A 250 -11.01 -19.52 15.84
CA VAL A 250 -11.34 -18.57 16.89
C VAL A 250 -12.56 -17.76 16.47
N ASP A 251 -13.42 -17.47 17.43
CA ASP A 251 -14.55 -16.57 17.22
C ASP A 251 -14.08 -15.10 17.16
N PHE A 252 -13.75 -14.65 15.94
CA PHE A 252 -13.36 -13.27 15.69
C PHE A 252 -14.53 -12.30 15.85
N GLU A 253 -15.79 -12.75 15.70
CA GLU A 253 -16.95 -11.89 15.92
C GLU A 253 -17.06 -11.50 17.38
N ALA A 254 -16.93 -12.46 18.30
CA ALA A 254 -16.93 -12.17 19.73
C ALA A 254 -15.77 -11.22 20.12
N ARG A 255 -14.59 -11.45 19.56
CA ARG A 255 -13.43 -10.54 19.76
C ARG A 255 -13.72 -9.13 19.24
N ALA A 256 -14.26 -8.99 18.03
CA ALA A 256 -14.57 -7.68 17.45
C ALA A 256 -15.59 -6.92 18.30
N ARG A 257 -16.63 -7.58 18.81
CA ARG A 257 -17.60 -6.97 19.73
C ARG A 257 -16.92 -6.45 21.01
N GLN A 258 -16.07 -7.26 21.62
CA GLN A 258 -15.29 -6.86 22.80
C GLN A 258 -14.40 -5.66 22.48
N TRP A 259 -13.65 -5.67 21.40
CA TRP A 259 -12.75 -4.57 21.02
C TRP A 259 -13.50 -3.26 20.73
N ILE A 260 -14.69 -3.36 20.12
CA ILE A 260 -15.58 -2.21 19.91
C ILE A 260 -16.01 -1.60 21.25
N ASP A 261 -16.40 -2.42 22.20
CA ASP A 261 -16.84 -1.97 23.53
C ASP A 261 -15.65 -1.35 24.31
N GLU A 262 -14.45 -1.92 24.19
CA GLU A 262 -13.23 -1.35 24.77
C GLU A 262 -12.90 0.02 24.15
N VAL A 263 -13.01 0.19 22.82
CA VAL A 263 -12.82 1.50 22.14
C VAL A 263 -13.91 2.48 22.56
N ALA A 264 -15.15 2.01 22.74
CA ALA A 264 -16.26 2.85 23.20
C ALA A 264 -16.02 3.42 24.62
N ALA A 265 -15.28 2.70 25.45
CA ALA A 265 -14.93 3.15 26.80
C ALA A 265 -13.74 4.13 26.84
N LEU A 266 -12.99 4.30 25.74
CA LEU A 266 -11.86 5.23 25.68
C LEU A 266 -12.35 6.68 25.58
N PRO A 267 -11.57 7.65 26.10
CA PRO A 267 -11.84 9.06 25.91
C PRO A 267 -11.71 9.46 24.44
N ASP A 268 -12.44 10.49 24.03
CA ASP A 268 -12.43 11.00 22.66
C ASP A 268 -11.11 11.67 22.26
N LYS A 269 -10.30 12.03 23.23
CA LYS A 269 -8.99 12.67 23.03
C LYS A 269 -7.92 11.92 23.82
N ALA A 270 -6.69 11.97 23.33
CA ALA A 270 -5.55 11.50 24.11
C ALA A 270 -5.50 12.27 25.45
N VAL A 271 -5.49 11.53 26.56
CA VAL A 271 -5.47 12.12 27.91
C VAL A 271 -4.06 12.57 28.31
N ASP A 272 -3.04 12.17 27.59
CA ASP A 272 -1.65 12.39 27.96
C ASP A 272 -0.93 13.32 26.98
N ASP A 273 -0.98 14.62 27.27
CA ASP A 273 -0.22 15.67 26.56
C ASP A 273 1.32 15.58 26.79
N ARG A 274 1.79 14.65 27.62
CA ARG A 274 3.18 14.61 28.09
C ARG A 274 4.11 13.77 27.22
N VAL A 275 3.58 12.95 26.32
CA VAL A 275 4.42 12.16 25.41
C VAL A 275 4.33 12.74 24.00
N ARG A 276 5.25 13.65 23.70
CA ARG A 276 5.48 14.08 22.32
C ARG A 276 6.50 13.14 21.71
N VAL A 277 6.10 12.42 20.69
CA VAL A 277 7.04 11.67 19.85
C VAL A 277 7.37 12.57 18.68
N GLN A 278 8.60 13.04 18.65
CA GLN A 278 9.10 13.83 17.52
C GLN A 278 9.97 12.90 16.66
N TYR A 279 9.60 12.78 15.39
CA TYR A 279 10.42 12.08 14.41
C TYR A 279 11.40 13.06 13.81
N ASP A 280 12.68 12.80 14.04
CA ASP A 280 13.75 13.32 13.18
C ASP A 280 14.02 12.28 12.09
N LEU A 281 14.37 12.73 10.88
CA LEU A 281 14.64 11.90 9.70
C LEU A 281 15.70 10.82 10.03
N GLY A 282 15.31 9.73 10.63
CA GLY A 282 16.19 8.59 10.91
C GLY A 282 16.11 7.95 12.30
N SER A 283 15.50 8.58 13.29
CA SER A 283 15.33 7.95 14.61
C SER A 283 14.19 8.56 15.40
N PRO A 284 13.30 7.75 15.98
CA PRO A 284 12.29 8.24 16.90
C PRO A 284 12.96 8.74 18.18
N ARG A 285 12.74 10.00 18.55
CA ARG A 285 13.12 10.53 19.86
C ARG A 285 11.87 10.67 20.70
N VAL A 286 11.82 9.93 21.78
CA VAL A 286 10.80 10.09 22.81
C VAL A 286 11.29 11.18 23.79
N TRP A 287 10.56 12.28 23.84
CA TRP A 287 10.79 13.29 24.88
C TRP A 287 9.78 13.04 25.99
N VAL A 288 10.30 12.77 27.18
CA VAL A 288 9.50 12.73 28.40
C VAL A 288 9.81 14.04 29.12
N ASP A 289 8.84 14.94 29.17
CA ASP A 289 8.95 16.12 30.05
C ASP A 289 8.85 15.63 31.50
N THR A 290 9.91 15.82 32.25
CA THR A 290 10.00 15.56 33.70
C THR A 290 9.42 16.72 34.49
#